data_52e5e2234f5d11999bcce38926fac3fb
#
_entry.id   52e5e2234f5d11999bcce38926fac3fb
#
_cell.length_a   1.000
_cell.length_b   1.000
_cell.length_c   1.000
_cell.angle_alpha   90.00
_cell.angle_beta   90.00
_cell.angle_gamma   90.00
#
_symmetry.space_group_name_H-M   'P 1'
#
loop_
_entity.id
_entity.type
_entity.pdbx_description
1 polymer ?
#
loop_
_entity_poly.entity_id
_entity_poly.type
_entity_poly.pdbx_seq_one_letter_code
_entity_poly.pdbx_strand_id
1 'polypeptide(L)'
;MQNGSYYMVERPAFTARFLLGNGPPESVQDADVHVHLTDGSVRYLTFFTLPAIERVLQRQRTSGETAGGAYFWSTDLVIIPEPGVAAMARALEELVQSKDIEAVGQLIRGELQNDG
;
A
#
# COMPACT_ATOMS: atom_id res chain seq x y z
N MET A 1 1.06 -1.17 -22.06
CA MET A 1 1.31 -1.26 -21.59
C MET A 1 1.38 -1.22 -20.77
N GLN A 2 1.36 -1.09 -20.49
CA GLN A 2 1.61 -1.12 -19.70
C GLN A 2 1.40 -1.14 -18.83
N ASN A 3 1.06 -1.48 -18.62
CA ASN A 3 1.00 -1.72 -17.70
C ASN A 3 1.88 -1.43 -16.84
N GLY A 4 2.57 -1.33 -17.16
CA GLY A 4 3.69 -1.10 -16.50
C GLY A 4 3.62 -0.40 -15.28
N SER A 5 2.54 -0.26 -14.73
CA SER A 5 2.42 0.42 -13.52
C SER A 5 2.85 -0.40 -12.33
N TYR A 6 2.95 -1.69 -12.46
CA TYR A 6 3.29 -2.52 -11.32
C TYR A 6 4.79 -2.64 -11.12
N TYR A 7 5.20 -2.59 -9.89
CA TYR A 7 6.59 -2.81 -9.53
C TYR A 7 6.61 -3.96 -8.55
N MET A 8 7.32 -5.03 -8.87
CA MET A 8 7.27 -6.24 -8.07
C MET A 8 8.48 -6.36 -7.18
N VAL A 9 8.25 -6.79 -5.95
CA VAL A 9 9.31 -7.07 -5.00
C VAL A 9 9.08 -8.48 -4.47
N GLU A 10 10.08 -9.35 -4.61
CA GLU A 10 9.96 -10.71 -4.17
C GLU A 10 10.80 -10.95 -2.95
N ARG A 11 10.21 -11.57 -1.94
CA ARG A 11 10.89 -11.93 -0.71
C ARG A 11 10.48 -13.35 -0.37
N PRO A 12 11.24 -14.05 0.48
CA PRO A 12 10.88 -15.43 0.80
C PRO A 12 9.47 -15.57 1.37
N ALA A 13 9.01 -14.58 2.12
CA ALA A 13 7.72 -14.67 2.78
C ALA A 13 6.57 -14.10 1.97
N PHE A 14 6.83 -13.35 0.91
CA PHE A 14 5.76 -12.76 0.13
C PHE A 14 6.26 -12.20 -1.19
N THR A 15 5.33 -11.96 -2.10
CA THR A 15 5.61 -11.20 -3.31
C THR A 15 4.69 -10.00 -3.27
N ALA A 16 5.25 -8.81 -3.39
CA ALA A 16 4.47 -7.57 -3.35
C ALA A 16 4.41 -6.95 -4.73
N ARG A 17 3.21 -6.55 -5.15
CA ARG A 17 3.03 -5.88 -6.42
C ARG A 17 2.55 -4.47 -6.12
N PHE A 18 3.43 -3.50 -6.33
CA PHE A 18 3.13 -2.10 -6.03
C PHE A 18 2.59 -1.39 -7.26
N LEU A 19 1.48 -0.70 -7.08
CA LEU A 19 0.93 0.11 -8.13
C LEU A 19 1.41 1.53 -7.86
N LEU A 20 2.41 1.95 -8.63
CA LEU A 20 2.99 3.26 -8.43
C LEU A 20 2.25 4.25 -9.31
N GLY A 21 1.90 5.36 -8.76
CA GLY A 21 1.22 6.37 -9.55
C GLY A 21 2.22 7.10 -10.41
N ASN A 22 2.79 8.14 -9.87
CA ASN A 22 3.75 8.91 -10.60
C ASN A 22 5.07 8.86 -9.88
N GLY A 23 6.12 8.93 -10.59
CA GLY A 23 7.42 9.03 -9.99
C GLY A 23 8.14 7.70 -9.92
N PRO A 24 9.43 7.75 -9.68
CA PRO A 24 10.25 6.55 -9.69
C PRO A 24 10.09 5.74 -8.42
N PRO A 25 10.36 4.45 -8.51
CA PRO A 25 10.17 3.58 -7.34
C PRO A 25 10.99 3.99 -6.12
N GLU A 26 12.14 4.60 -6.32
CA GLU A 26 12.98 4.93 -5.19
C GLU A 26 12.50 6.13 -4.40
N SER A 27 11.58 6.91 -4.91
CA SER A 27 11.12 8.09 -4.20
C SER A 27 9.61 8.23 -4.15
N VAL A 28 8.88 7.21 -4.54
CA VAL A 28 7.43 7.31 -4.57
C VAL A 28 6.90 7.54 -3.15
N GLN A 29 5.93 8.43 -3.02
CA GLN A 29 5.45 8.84 -1.71
C GLN A 29 4.19 8.10 -1.28
N ASP A 30 3.51 7.45 -2.19
CA ASP A 30 2.34 6.67 -1.85
C ASP A 30 2.20 5.56 -2.88
N ALA A 31 1.60 4.48 -2.50
CA ALA A 31 1.42 3.36 -3.41
C ALA A 31 0.39 2.40 -2.85
N ASP A 32 -0.36 1.80 -3.75
CA ASP A 32 -1.22 0.68 -3.38
C ASP A 32 -0.39 -0.57 -3.60
N VAL A 33 -0.61 -1.60 -2.79
CA VAL A 33 0.15 -2.82 -2.94
C VAL A 33 -0.71 -4.04 -2.70
N HIS A 34 -0.50 -5.06 -3.53
CA HIS A 34 -1.09 -6.36 -3.31
C HIS A 34 0.03 -7.26 -2.81
N VAL A 35 -0.16 -7.88 -1.65
CA VAL A 35 0.85 -8.72 -1.03
C VAL A 35 0.37 -10.15 -1.11
N HIS A 36 1.11 -10.96 -1.88
CA HIS A 36 0.77 -12.37 -2.07
C HIS A 36 1.57 -13.16 -1.06
N LEU A 37 0.86 -13.79 -0.13
CA LEU A 37 1.51 -14.53 0.95
C LEU A 37 1.71 -15.99 0.60
N THR A 38 2.55 -16.66 1.35
CA THR A 38 2.90 -18.04 1.02
C THR A 38 1.73 -19.01 1.22
N ASP A 39 0.71 -18.61 1.97
CA ASP A 39 -0.45 -19.48 2.16
C ASP A 39 -1.49 -19.27 1.05
N GLY A 40 -1.16 -18.51 0.04
CA GLY A 40 -2.10 -18.26 -1.06
C GLY A 40 -3.01 -17.08 -0.88
N SER A 41 -3.03 -16.48 0.30
CA SER A 41 -3.89 -15.32 0.49
C SER A 41 -3.25 -14.08 -0.09
N VAL A 42 -4.06 -13.09 -0.40
CA VAL A 42 -3.61 -11.82 -0.96
C VAL A 42 -4.19 -10.71 -0.13
N ARG A 43 -3.33 -9.83 0.36
CA ARG A 43 -3.77 -8.69 1.16
C ARG A 43 -3.49 -7.40 0.43
N TYR A 44 -4.36 -6.41 0.61
CA TYR A 44 -4.22 -5.12 -0.03
C TYR A 44 -3.92 -4.07 1.03
N LEU A 45 -2.92 -3.21 0.76
CA LEU A 45 -2.59 -2.13 1.66
C LEU A 45 -2.33 -0.86 0.86
N THR A 46 -2.38 0.26 1.54
CA THR A 46 -2.05 1.55 0.94
C THR A 46 -0.99 2.21 1.80
N PHE A 47 0.12 2.59 1.18
CA PHE A 47 1.19 3.29 1.89
C PHE A 47 1.15 4.77 1.58
N PHE A 48 1.37 5.58 2.61
CA PHE A 48 1.51 7.02 2.44
C PHE A 48 2.63 7.52 3.32
N THR A 49 3.36 8.52 2.84
CA THR A 49 4.23 9.30 3.72
C THR A 49 3.40 10.48 4.24
N LEU A 50 3.88 11.13 5.27
CA LEU A 50 3.16 12.30 5.81
C LEU A 50 3.07 13.43 4.79
N PRO A 51 4.13 13.75 4.03
CA PRO A 51 3.96 14.78 3.00
C PRO A 51 2.92 14.43 1.96
N ALA A 52 2.78 13.14 1.63
CA ALA A 52 1.76 12.74 0.66
C ALA A 52 0.36 12.98 1.22
N ILE A 53 0.15 12.68 2.50
CA ILE A 53 -1.13 12.93 3.13
C ILE A 53 -1.42 14.42 3.14
N GLU A 54 -0.40 15.22 3.43
CA GLU A 54 -0.58 16.65 3.47
C GLU A 54 -0.98 17.19 2.10
N ARG A 55 -0.41 16.65 1.03
CA ARG A 55 -0.79 17.09 -0.30
C ARG A 55 -2.23 16.73 -0.62
N VAL A 56 -2.70 15.57 -0.16
CA VAL A 56 -4.10 15.20 -0.38
C VAL A 56 -5.03 16.15 0.35
N LEU A 57 -4.69 16.48 1.60
CA LEU A 57 -5.52 17.41 2.36
C LEU A 57 -5.57 18.78 1.71
N GLN A 58 -4.44 19.24 1.17
CA GLN A 58 -4.41 20.52 0.52
C GLN A 58 -5.25 20.52 -0.75
N ARG A 59 -5.18 19.44 -1.52
CA ARG A 59 -5.97 19.36 -2.72
C ARG A 59 -7.45 19.32 -2.38
N GLN A 60 -7.84 18.64 -1.31
CA GLN A 60 -9.22 18.52 -0.94
C GLN A 60 -9.77 19.83 -0.37
N ARG A 61 -8.90 20.67 0.12
CA ARG A 61 -9.33 21.98 0.58
C ARG A 61 -9.91 22.77 -0.59
N THR A 62 -9.35 22.59 -1.78
CA THR A 62 -9.82 23.29 -2.95
C THR A 62 -11.01 22.59 -3.59
N SER A 63 -11.04 21.28 -3.59
CA SER A 63 -12.11 20.54 -4.25
C SER A 63 -13.36 20.41 -3.39
N GLY A 64 -13.24 20.65 -2.12
CA GLY A 64 -14.40 20.50 -1.22
C GLY A 64 -14.58 19.12 -0.67
N GLU A 65 -13.72 18.16 -1.05
CA GLU A 65 -13.87 16.82 -0.55
C GLU A 65 -13.46 16.72 0.91
N THR A 66 -13.95 15.75 1.63
CA THR A 66 -13.67 15.50 3.03
C THR A 66 -13.78 16.80 3.83
N ALA A 67 -14.91 17.47 3.70
CA ALA A 67 -15.20 18.70 4.42
C ALA A 67 -14.12 19.75 4.19
N GLY A 68 -13.67 19.88 2.93
CA GLY A 68 -12.68 20.89 2.60
C GLY A 68 -11.30 20.57 3.14
N GLY A 69 -10.95 19.30 3.27
CA GLY A 69 -9.65 18.94 3.75
C GLY A 69 -9.57 18.89 5.26
N ALA A 70 -10.70 18.78 5.93
CA ALA A 70 -10.70 18.74 7.38
C ALA A 70 -10.15 17.42 7.91
N TYR A 71 -10.14 16.37 7.10
CA TYR A 71 -9.61 15.10 7.54
C TYR A 71 -9.19 14.24 6.33
N PHE A 72 -8.44 13.19 6.61
CA PHE A 72 -8.02 12.26 5.60
C PHE A 72 -8.23 10.86 6.13
N TRP A 73 -8.73 9.97 5.32
CA TRP A 73 -8.83 8.59 5.74
C TRP A 73 -8.65 7.68 4.52
N SER A 74 -8.24 6.47 4.80
CA SER A 74 -8.11 5.45 3.77
C SER A 74 -8.15 4.12 4.49
N THR A 75 -8.77 3.12 3.88
CA THR A 75 -8.75 1.80 4.46
C THR A 75 -7.35 1.23 4.26
N ASP A 76 -6.96 0.32 5.16
CA ASP A 76 -5.71 -0.42 4.98
C ASP A 76 -4.50 0.50 4.88
N LEU A 77 -4.52 1.59 5.60
CA LEU A 77 -3.48 2.60 5.50
C LEU A 77 -2.29 2.30 6.38
N VAL A 78 -1.11 2.40 5.83
CA VAL A 78 0.13 2.31 6.59
C VAL A 78 0.93 3.58 6.29
N ILE A 79 1.31 4.30 7.33
CA ILE A 79 2.07 5.53 7.17
C ILE A 79 3.54 5.21 7.41
N ILE A 80 4.39 5.61 6.47
CA ILE A 80 5.82 5.36 6.59
C ILE A 80 6.56 6.68 6.63
N PRO A 81 7.67 6.74 7.34
CA PRO A 81 8.41 8.01 7.46
C PRO A 81 9.22 8.37 6.23
N GLU A 82 9.62 7.38 5.43
CA GLU A 82 10.47 7.63 4.29
C GLU A 82 9.83 7.16 3.00
N PRO A 83 10.02 7.88 1.91
CA PRO A 83 9.43 7.47 0.64
C PRO A 83 10.19 6.31 0.02
N GLY A 84 9.60 5.73 -1.00
CA GLY A 84 10.28 4.74 -1.81
C GLY A 84 9.82 3.32 -1.55
N VAL A 85 9.88 2.52 -2.59
CA VAL A 85 9.45 1.13 -2.50
C VAL A 85 10.32 0.35 -1.51
N ALA A 86 11.60 0.71 -1.37
CA ALA A 86 12.47 0.00 -0.44
C ALA A 86 11.97 0.15 0.99
N ALA A 87 11.53 1.35 1.37
CA ALA A 87 11.01 1.56 2.71
C ALA A 87 9.70 0.81 2.90
N MET A 88 8.86 0.80 1.86
CA MET A 88 7.60 0.09 1.92
C MET A 88 7.83 -1.42 2.04
N ALA A 89 8.81 -1.95 1.33
CA ALA A 89 9.11 -3.38 1.39
C ALA A 89 9.63 -3.77 2.77
N ARG A 90 10.41 -2.90 3.41
CA ARG A 90 10.88 -3.18 4.76
C ARG A 90 9.71 -3.21 5.73
N ALA A 91 8.76 -2.30 5.56
CA ALA A 91 7.58 -2.30 6.41
C ALA A 91 6.77 -3.59 6.19
N LEU A 92 6.67 -4.03 4.94
CA LEU A 92 5.95 -5.27 4.66
C LEU A 92 6.63 -6.47 5.29
N GLU A 93 7.97 -6.50 5.28
CA GLU A 93 8.68 -7.62 5.89
C GLU A 93 8.32 -7.72 7.36
N GLU A 94 8.25 -6.59 8.03
CA GLU A 94 7.91 -6.60 9.44
C GLU A 94 6.43 -6.96 9.64
N LEU A 95 5.54 -6.41 8.84
CA LEU A 95 4.12 -6.67 8.98
C LEU A 95 3.80 -8.14 8.74
N VAL A 96 4.48 -8.77 7.79
CA VAL A 96 4.24 -10.16 7.50
C VAL A 96 4.83 -11.02 8.62
N GLN A 97 6.03 -10.69 9.10
CA GLN A 97 6.65 -11.48 10.13
C GLN A 97 5.87 -11.41 11.44
N SER A 98 5.35 -10.26 11.79
CA SER A 98 4.61 -10.11 13.04
C SER A 98 3.16 -10.55 12.88
N LYS A 99 2.72 -10.81 11.66
CA LYS A 99 1.35 -11.13 11.32
C LYS A 99 0.40 -9.96 11.49
N ASP A 100 0.93 -8.78 11.71
CA ASP A 100 0.08 -7.59 11.78
C ASP A 100 -0.56 -7.31 10.42
N ILE A 101 -0.02 -7.88 9.35
CA ILE A 101 -0.62 -7.66 8.03
C ILE A 101 -2.05 -8.21 8.01
N GLU A 102 -2.37 -9.18 8.87
CA GLU A 102 -3.71 -9.72 8.89
C GLU A 102 -4.71 -8.73 9.51
N ALA A 103 -4.21 -7.82 10.32
CA ALA A 103 -5.07 -6.81 10.92
C ALA A 103 -5.15 -5.57 10.05
N VAL A 104 -4.03 -5.15 9.47
CA VAL A 104 -4.02 -3.89 8.75
C VAL A 104 -4.35 -4.06 7.27
N GLY A 105 -4.04 -5.18 6.68
CA GLY A 105 -4.28 -5.37 5.24
C GLY A 105 -5.64 -5.97 4.97
N GLN A 106 -6.29 -5.49 3.92
CA GLN A 106 -7.59 -6.02 3.56
C GLN A 106 -7.40 -7.34 2.82
N LEU A 107 -8.14 -8.36 3.23
CA LEU A 107 -8.05 -9.67 2.59
C LEU A 107 -8.77 -9.62 1.26
N ILE A 108 -8.04 -9.80 0.17
CA ILE A 108 -8.62 -9.81 -1.15
C ILE A 108 -8.96 -11.23 -1.54
N ARG A 109 -8.10 -12.19 -1.17
CA ARG A 109 -8.34 -13.56 -1.52
C ARG A 109 -7.75 -14.45 -0.44
N GLY A 110 -8.55 -15.32 0.12
CA GLY A 110 -8.09 -16.27 1.12
C GLY A 110 -7.62 -17.53 0.46
N GLU A 111 -6.79 -18.27 1.20
CA GLU A 111 -6.27 -19.47 0.63
C GLU A 111 -7.36 -20.49 0.38
N LEU A 112 -8.48 -20.40 1.07
CA LEU A 112 -9.51 -21.31 0.84
C LEU A 112 -10.52 -20.90 -0.11
N GLN A 113 -10.43 -19.76 -0.71
CA GLN A 113 -11.40 -19.35 -1.48
C GLN A 113 -11.59 -20.04 -2.69
N ASN A 114 -10.79 -20.73 -3.06
CA ASN A 114 -10.97 -21.28 -4.27
C ASN A 114 -11.96 -22.27 -4.27
N ASP A 115 -12.36 -22.76 -3.38
CA ASP A 115 -13.19 -23.74 -3.38
C ASP A 115 -14.25 -23.51 -4.17
N GLY A 116 -14.30 -22.81 -4.51
CA GLY A 116 -15.35 -22.68 -5.46
C GLY A 116 -15.57 -23.34 -5.59
#